data_369e4c1ec9c4f710fa8696efa7ffe059
#
_entry.id   369e4c1ec9c4f710fa8696efa7ffe059
#
_cell.length_a   1.000
_cell.length_b   1.000
_cell.length_c   1.000
_cell.angle_alpha   90.00
_cell.angle_beta   90.00
_cell.angle_gamma   90.00
#
_symmetry.space_group_name_H-M   'P 1'
#
loop_
_entity.id
_entity.type
_entity.pdbx_description
1 polymer ?
#
loop_
_entity_poly.entity_id
_entity_poly.type
_entity_poly.pdbx_seq_one_letter_code
_entity_poly.pdbx_strand_id
1 'polypeptide(L)'
;MKKILVFQDDRSNASVLIGQSFFDELKKNKDLKSFFYGLGHNKTIPNEDFDAVLIDPWITNRLKNQTNHECWNFLRQLKCKKFALVCDYFYRQEEHNNLWKSIGVTDVLCWNDSAWADSKDFDWSFHYFPFSVNTDVFTDHKQKKIFDVAISGGIESNLYPMRHKIHRLLSRQDDIKYKYFKPVTSYEKNNIDPTMLDYSKSLNTSKICFTDGQHREVLVAKYSEIAGSNSLVMSPKFNKSKDLSLFGFEENENIFYINYSDSDEEILTKLKIILKDEKKLETMMASGYNLVKSNHTNKERVIDLYNLI
;
A
#
# COMPACT_ATOMS: atom_id res chain seq x y z
N MET A 1 18.96 -18.20 -12.53
CA MET A 1 18.24 -16.89 -12.62
C MET A 1 16.82 -17.21 -13.05
N LYS A 2 15.84 -16.94 -12.17
CA LYS A 2 14.42 -17.15 -12.46
C LYS A 2 13.93 -16.11 -13.49
N LYS A 3 12.95 -16.50 -14.30
CA LYS A 3 12.34 -15.62 -15.32
C LYS A 3 10.88 -15.40 -14.98
N ILE A 4 10.46 -14.15 -14.86
CA ILE A 4 9.07 -13.78 -14.58
C ILE A 4 8.50 -12.89 -15.69
N LEU A 5 7.32 -13.22 -16.16
CA LEU A 5 6.54 -12.34 -17.00
C LEU A 5 5.64 -11.46 -16.13
N VAL A 6 5.82 -10.16 -16.21
CA VAL A 6 4.98 -9.18 -15.52
C VAL A 6 3.93 -8.67 -16.49
N PHE A 7 2.69 -8.96 -16.18
CA PHE A 7 1.53 -8.60 -16.98
C PHE A 7 0.91 -7.32 -16.40
N GLN A 8 1.22 -6.17 -17.00
CA GLN A 8 0.99 -4.85 -16.41
C GLN A 8 0.17 -3.93 -17.33
N ASP A 9 -0.62 -3.02 -16.74
CA ASP A 9 -1.16 -1.85 -17.43
C ASP A 9 -0.23 -0.65 -17.18
N ASP A 10 0.53 -0.24 -18.18
CA ASP A 10 1.48 0.90 -18.07
C ASP A 10 0.81 2.26 -18.28
N ARG A 11 -0.49 2.29 -18.55
CA ARG A 11 -1.31 3.51 -18.65
C ARG A 11 -1.61 4.06 -17.27
N SER A 12 -0.67 4.79 -16.72
CA SER A 12 -0.67 5.27 -15.35
C SER A 12 -1.82 6.24 -15.03
N ASN A 13 -2.45 5.99 -13.88
CA ASN A 13 -3.13 6.99 -13.08
C ASN A 13 -2.52 6.99 -11.66
N ALA A 14 -2.94 7.88 -10.78
CA ALA A 14 -2.33 8.05 -9.45
C ALA A 14 -2.23 6.77 -8.61
N SER A 15 -3.22 5.88 -8.71
CA SER A 15 -3.24 4.63 -7.95
C SER A 15 -2.28 3.57 -8.48
N VAL A 16 -1.88 3.67 -9.74
CA VAL A 16 -0.89 2.78 -10.37
C VAL A 16 0.53 3.05 -9.84
N LEU A 17 0.82 4.26 -9.36
CA LEU A 17 2.16 4.66 -8.94
C LEU A 17 2.67 3.91 -7.71
N ILE A 18 1.79 3.52 -6.79
CA ILE A 18 2.16 2.73 -5.62
C ILE A 18 2.74 1.38 -6.07
N GLY A 19 2.10 0.74 -7.06
CA GLY A 19 2.60 -0.48 -7.68
C GLY A 19 3.83 -0.26 -8.56
N GLN A 20 3.91 0.88 -9.25
CA GLN A 20 4.98 1.16 -10.21
C GLN A 20 6.36 1.13 -9.54
N SER A 21 6.51 1.70 -8.36
CA SER A 21 7.81 1.68 -7.66
C SER A 21 8.27 0.26 -7.28
N PHE A 22 7.33 -0.65 -6.98
CA PHE A 22 7.61 -2.07 -6.79
C PHE A 22 8.07 -2.72 -8.11
N PHE A 23 7.36 -2.46 -9.22
CA PHE A 23 7.75 -2.99 -10.53
C PHE A 23 9.09 -2.44 -11.02
N ASP A 24 9.42 -1.20 -10.70
CA ASP A 24 10.73 -0.62 -11.02
C ASP A 24 11.85 -1.27 -10.21
N GLU A 25 11.60 -1.64 -8.95
CA GLU A 25 12.55 -2.41 -8.16
C GLU A 25 12.71 -3.84 -8.69
N LEU A 26 11.60 -4.46 -9.14
CA LEU A 26 11.63 -5.76 -9.78
C LEU A 26 12.51 -5.79 -11.04
N LYS A 27 12.50 -4.71 -11.84
CA LYS A 27 13.39 -4.56 -13.02
C LYS A 27 14.87 -4.53 -12.67
N LYS A 28 15.23 -4.03 -11.48
CA LYS A 28 16.62 -3.89 -11.01
C LYS A 28 17.18 -5.19 -10.40
N ASN A 29 16.33 -6.14 -10.07
CA ASN A 29 16.75 -7.38 -9.42
C ASN A 29 17.60 -8.23 -10.35
N LYS A 30 18.77 -8.70 -9.88
CA LYS A 30 19.74 -9.44 -10.70
C LYS A 30 19.45 -10.95 -10.74
N ASP A 31 18.75 -11.47 -9.75
CA ASP A 31 18.44 -12.89 -9.60
C ASP A 31 17.12 -13.27 -10.29
N LEU A 32 16.31 -12.25 -10.64
CA LEU A 32 15.01 -12.39 -11.27
C LEU A 32 14.95 -11.58 -12.57
N LYS A 33 15.03 -12.25 -13.71
CA LYS A 33 14.87 -11.59 -15.02
C LYS A 33 13.40 -11.33 -15.28
N SER A 34 12.97 -10.06 -15.25
CA SER A 34 11.59 -9.65 -15.47
C SER A 34 11.36 -9.18 -16.91
N PHE A 35 10.25 -9.63 -17.49
CA PHE A 35 9.76 -9.24 -18.81
C PHE A 35 8.40 -8.58 -18.66
N PHE A 36 8.24 -7.37 -19.19
CA PHE A 36 7.00 -6.60 -19.03
C PHE A 36 6.17 -6.66 -20.31
N TYR A 37 4.91 -7.03 -20.15
CA TYR A 37 3.94 -7.12 -21.23
C TYR A 37 2.55 -6.65 -20.76
N GLY A 38 1.69 -6.25 -21.68
CA GLY A 38 0.31 -5.89 -21.38
C GLY A 38 -0.12 -4.57 -22.01
N LEU A 39 -1.12 -3.93 -21.45
CA LEU A 39 -1.70 -2.70 -22.01
C LEU A 39 -0.71 -1.54 -21.93
N GLY A 40 -0.50 -0.87 -23.07
CA GLY A 40 0.46 0.24 -23.19
C GLY A 40 1.90 -0.19 -23.49
N HIS A 41 2.21 -1.48 -23.41
CA HIS A 41 3.49 -2.01 -23.82
C HIS A 41 3.45 -2.42 -25.30
N ASN A 42 4.11 -1.69 -26.16
CA ASN A 42 4.27 -2.03 -27.60
C ASN A 42 5.35 -3.12 -27.80
N LYS A 43 5.29 -4.19 -27.04
CA LYS A 43 6.32 -5.24 -27.07
C LYS A 43 5.70 -6.56 -27.52
N THR A 44 6.41 -7.25 -28.39
CA THR A 44 6.15 -8.66 -28.72
C THR A 44 6.40 -9.49 -27.45
N ILE A 45 5.54 -10.43 -27.18
CA ILE A 45 5.75 -11.39 -26.10
C ILE A 45 7.04 -12.17 -26.40
N PRO A 46 8.00 -12.22 -25.46
CA PRO A 46 9.21 -12.98 -25.68
C PRO A 46 8.88 -14.46 -25.87
N ASN A 47 9.51 -15.10 -26.85
CA ASN A 47 9.44 -16.54 -27.02
C ASN A 47 10.43 -17.22 -26.04
N GLU A 48 10.10 -17.17 -24.75
CA GLU A 48 10.92 -17.71 -23.67
C GLU A 48 10.03 -18.52 -22.71
N ASP A 49 10.62 -19.51 -22.06
CA ASP A 49 9.98 -20.19 -20.94
C ASP A 49 10.06 -19.34 -19.70
N PHE A 50 8.93 -19.16 -19.00
CA PHE A 50 8.83 -18.40 -17.76
C PHE A 50 8.64 -19.35 -16.57
N ASP A 51 9.32 -19.06 -15.46
CA ASP A 51 9.12 -19.76 -14.19
C ASP A 51 7.80 -19.32 -13.54
N ALA A 52 7.41 -18.06 -13.75
CA ALA A 52 6.16 -17.52 -13.24
C ALA A 52 5.61 -16.34 -14.06
N VAL A 53 4.34 -16.05 -13.84
CA VAL A 53 3.66 -14.81 -14.27
C VAL A 53 3.19 -14.03 -13.06
N LEU A 54 3.40 -12.73 -13.05
CA LEU A 54 2.81 -11.79 -12.10
C LEU A 54 1.79 -10.91 -12.82
N ILE A 55 0.56 -10.91 -12.36
CA ILE A 55 -0.56 -10.17 -12.96
C ILE A 55 -0.85 -8.95 -12.10
N ASP A 56 -0.68 -7.76 -12.66
CA ASP A 56 -0.96 -6.47 -12.05
C ASP A 56 -2.48 -6.31 -11.77
N PRO A 57 -2.87 -5.80 -10.59
CA PRO A 57 -4.27 -5.59 -10.24
C PRO A 57 -5.00 -4.63 -11.19
N TRP A 58 -4.30 -3.68 -11.79
CA TRP A 58 -4.92 -2.68 -12.67
C TRP A 58 -5.30 -3.25 -14.03
N ILE A 59 -4.49 -4.15 -14.62
CA ILE A 59 -4.87 -4.85 -15.85
C ILE A 59 -6.06 -5.77 -15.58
N THR A 60 -6.09 -6.45 -14.43
CA THR A 60 -7.22 -7.27 -14.01
C THR A 60 -8.49 -6.42 -13.91
N ASN A 61 -8.44 -5.29 -13.21
CA ASN A 61 -9.58 -4.39 -13.06
C ASN A 61 -10.09 -3.83 -14.39
N ARG A 62 -9.20 -3.58 -15.34
CA ARG A 62 -9.55 -3.01 -16.64
C ARG A 62 -10.16 -4.02 -17.60
N LEU A 63 -9.61 -5.23 -17.63
CA LEU A 63 -9.97 -6.27 -18.61
C LEU A 63 -10.85 -7.38 -18.06
N LYS A 64 -11.27 -7.34 -16.80
CA LYS A 64 -12.05 -8.40 -16.14
C LYS A 64 -13.32 -8.81 -16.88
N ASN A 65 -14.00 -7.86 -17.54
CA ASN A 65 -15.19 -8.11 -18.33
C ASN A 65 -14.90 -8.48 -19.80
N GLN A 66 -13.63 -8.57 -20.18
CA GLN A 66 -13.16 -8.90 -21.53
C GLN A 66 -12.43 -10.25 -21.50
N THR A 67 -13.12 -11.29 -21.05
CA THR A 67 -12.52 -12.64 -20.84
C THR A 67 -11.91 -13.25 -22.10
N ASN A 68 -12.30 -12.79 -23.29
CA ASN A 68 -11.77 -13.23 -24.58
C ASN A 68 -10.64 -12.31 -25.11
N HIS A 69 -10.18 -11.33 -24.32
CA HIS A 69 -9.08 -10.47 -24.73
C HIS A 69 -7.82 -11.32 -25.02
N GLU A 70 -7.09 -10.99 -26.08
CA GLU A 70 -5.90 -11.73 -26.53
C GLU A 70 -4.88 -11.99 -25.42
N CYS A 71 -4.72 -11.01 -24.53
CA CYS A 71 -3.86 -11.11 -23.36
C CYS A 71 -4.20 -12.31 -22.48
N TRP A 72 -5.49 -12.55 -22.20
CA TRP A 72 -5.93 -13.67 -21.38
C TRP A 72 -5.76 -15.00 -22.12
N ASN A 73 -5.97 -15.01 -23.43
CA ASN A 73 -5.75 -16.20 -24.27
C ASN A 73 -4.29 -16.65 -24.22
N PHE A 74 -3.37 -15.70 -24.24
CA PHE A 74 -1.95 -15.99 -24.06
C PHE A 74 -1.66 -16.58 -22.67
N LEU A 75 -2.14 -15.93 -21.59
CA LEU A 75 -1.91 -16.41 -20.22
C LEU A 75 -2.45 -17.83 -19.99
N ARG A 76 -3.58 -18.21 -20.61
CA ARG A 76 -4.13 -19.57 -20.53
C ARG A 76 -3.20 -20.63 -21.07
N GLN A 77 -2.38 -20.30 -22.07
CA GLN A 77 -1.44 -21.24 -22.72
C GLN A 77 -0.18 -21.46 -21.89
N LEU A 78 0.19 -20.52 -21.02
CA LEU A 78 1.36 -20.66 -20.17
C LEU A 78 1.10 -21.68 -19.05
N LYS A 79 2.04 -22.63 -18.89
CA LYS A 79 1.97 -23.69 -17.88
C LYS A 79 2.74 -23.39 -16.59
N CYS A 80 3.30 -22.21 -16.48
CA CYS A 80 4.02 -21.79 -15.26
C CYS A 80 3.07 -21.29 -14.17
N LYS A 81 3.62 -21.09 -12.98
CA LYS A 81 2.92 -20.53 -11.82
C LYS A 81 2.38 -19.13 -12.14
N LYS A 82 1.15 -18.82 -11.70
CA LYS A 82 0.52 -17.53 -11.97
C LYS A 82 0.10 -16.86 -10.68
N PHE A 83 0.71 -15.72 -10.40
CA PHE A 83 0.41 -14.85 -9.27
C PHE A 83 -0.53 -13.73 -9.71
N ALA A 84 -1.66 -13.56 -9.04
CA ALA A 84 -2.48 -12.36 -9.16
C ALA A 84 -2.19 -11.43 -8.00
N LEU A 85 -1.66 -10.24 -8.29
CA LEU A 85 -1.51 -9.19 -7.30
C LEU A 85 -2.84 -8.45 -7.16
N VAL A 86 -3.30 -8.22 -5.93
CA VAL A 86 -4.61 -7.62 -5.70
C VAL A 86 -4.61 -6.60 -4.58
N CYS A 87 -5.36 -5.51 -4.81
CA CYS A 87 -5.79 -4.58 -3.79
C CYS A 87 -7.30 -4.41 -3.86
N ASP A 88 -7.93 -4.10 -2.71
CA ASP A 88 -9.37 -3.85 -2.63
C ASP A 88 -10.22 -5.00 -3.23
N TYR A 89 -9.77 -6.25 -3.02
CA TYR A 89 -10.39 -7.47 -3.55
C TYR A 89 -11.89 -7.57 -3.23
N PHE A 90 -12.28 -7.15 -2.05
CA PHE A 90 -13.66 -7.20 -1.56
C PHE A 90 -14.68 -6.43 -2.42
N TYR A 91 -14.26 -5.46 -3.23
CA TYR A 91 -15.19 -4.71 -4.10
C TYR A 91 -15.63 -5.50 -5.33
N ARG A 92 -14.85 -6.50 -5.77
CA ARG A 92 -15.05 -7.17 -7.07
C ARG A 92 -14.67 -8.64 -7.03
N GLN A 93 -14.92 -9.28 -5.91
CA GLN A 93 -14.50 -10.64 -5.63
C GLN A 93 -14.94 -11.66 -6.70
N GLU A 94 -16.21 -11.67 -7.04
CA GLU A 94 -16.75 -12.62 -8.02
C GLU A 94 -16.13 -12.45 -9.41
N GLU A 95 -15.97 -11.20 -9.86
CA GLU A 95 -15.38 -10.91 -11.16
C GLU A 95 -13.91 -11.34 -11.22
N HIS A 96 -13.15 -11.09 -10.16
CA HIS A 96 -11.77 -11.54 -10.05
C HIS A 96 -11.68 -13.07 -10.04
N ASN A 97 -12.49 -13.73 -9.24
CA ASN A 97 -12.51 -15.18 -9.11
C ASN A 97 -12.78 -15.87 -10.46
N ASN A 98 -13.80 -15.39 -11.18
CA ASN A 98 -14.15 -15.94 -12.49
C ASN A 98 -13.01 -15.77 -13.51
N LEU A 99 -12.39 -14.60 -13.55
CA LEU A 99 -11.23 -14.35 -14.41
C LEU A 99 -10.05 -15.24 -14.02
N TRP A 100 -9.63 -15.21 -12.75
CA TRP A 100 -8.46 -15.96 -12.27
C TRP A 100 -8.60 -17.46 -12.49
N LYS A 101 -9.78 -18.01 -12.23
CA LYS A 101 -10.09 -19.42 -12.55
C LYS A 101 -9.93 -19.69 -14.04
N SER A 102 -10.43 -18.80 -14.90
CA SER A 102 -10.39 -18.95 -16.35
C SER A 102 -8.97 -18.90 -16.94
N ILE A 103 -8.02 -18.23 -16.29
CA ILE A 103 -6.62 -18.11 -16.74
C ILE A 103 -5.64 -18.97 -15.95
N GLY A 104 -6.13 -19.73 -14.97
CA GLY A 104 -5.34 -20.68 -14.18
C GLY A 104 -4.40 -19.99 -13.19
N VAL A 105 -4.87 -18.93 -12.47
CA VAL A 105 -4.15 -18.38 -11.33
C VAL A 105 -4.00 -19.46 -10.26
N THR A 106 -2.82 -19.56 -9.68
CA THR A 106 -2.50 -20.52 -8.61
C THR A 106 -2.34 -19.83 -7.26
N ASP A 107 -1.89 -18.59 -7.26
CA ASP A 107 -1.54 -17.83 -6.05
C ASP A 107 -2.07 -16.40 -6.13
N VAL A 108 -2.54 -15.86 -5.01
CA VAL A 108 -3.03 -14.49 -4.90
C VAL A 108 -2.19 -13.74 -3.87
N LEU A 109 -1.58 -12.64 -4.29
CA LEU A 109 -0.77 -11.76 -3.45
C LEU A 109 -1.61 -10.57 -3.01
N CYS A 110 -2.00 -10.54 -1.73
CA CYS A 110 -2.90 -9.52 -1.18
C CYS A 110 -2.12 -8.35 -0.57
N TRP A 111 -2.29 -7.15 -1.13
CA TRP A 111 -1.65 -5.94 -0.60
C TRP A 111 -2.28 -5.44 0.70
N ASN A 112 -3.59 -5.57 0.84
CA ASN A 112 -4.34 -4.85 1.87
C ASN A 112 -5.58 -5.58 2.39
N ASP A 113 -5.57 -6.88 2.43
CA ASP A 113 -6.71 -7.61 3.00
C ASP A 113 -6.29 -8.99 3.47
N SER A 114 -5.84 -9.08 4.73
CA SER A 114 -5.43 -10.35 5.34
C SER A 114 -6.60 -11.28 5.66
N ALA A 115 -7.84 -10.76 5.70
CA ALA A 115 -9.02 -11.57 6.02
C ALA A 115 -9.24 -12.72 5.02
N TRP A 116 -8.71 -12.57 3.81
CA TRP A 116 -8.76 -13.58 2.75
C TRP A 116 -7.79 -14.73 2.95
N ALA A 117 -6.69 -14.53 3.69
CA ALA A 117 -5.73 -15.58 4.00
C ALA A 117 -6.35 -16.73 4.81
N ASP A 118 -7.44 -16.46 5.51
CA ASP A 118 -8.18 -17.44 6.31
C ASP A 118 -9.33 -18.11 5.53
N SER A 119 -9.59 -17.70 4.28
CA SER A 119 -10.70 -18.23 3.48
C SER A 119 -10.35 -19.57 2.86
N LYS A 120 -11.10 -20.63 3.22
CA LYS A 120 -10.94 -22.01 2.70
C LYS A 120 -11.71 -22.29 1.40
N ASP A 121 -12.40 -21.29 0.85
CA ASP A 121 -13.38 -21.48 -0.21
C ASP A 121 -12.80 -21.29 -1.62
N PHE A 122 -11.47 -21.23 -1.75
CA PHE A 122 -10.81 -20.92 -3.03
C PHE A 122 -9.82 -21.99 -3.46
N ASP A 123 -9.70 -22.17 -4.77
CA ASP A 123 -8.80 -23.12 -5.42
C ASP A 123 -7.34 -22.63 -5.51
N TRP A 124 -7.02 -21.44 -4.95
CA TRP A 124 -5.69 -20.82 -4.98
C TRP A 124 -5.16 -20.51 -3.59
N SER A 125 -3.83 -20.39 -3.48
CA SER A 125 -3.14 -20.00 -2.24
C SER A 125 -3.17 -18.48 -2.09
N PHE A 126 -3.56 -18.00 -0.90
CA PHE A 126 -3.46 -16.57 -0.56
C PHE A 126 -2.17 -16.30 0.19
N HIS A 127 -1.50 -15.22 -0.19
CA HIS A 127 -0.29 -14.74 0.48
C HIS A 127 -0.52 -13.29 0.93
N TYR A 128 -0.27 -13.01 2.19
CA TYR A 128 -0.20 -11.64 2.66
C TYR A 128 1.05 -10.99 2.10
N PHE A 129 0.87 -9.98 1.28
CA PHE A 129 1.91 -9.31 0.52
C PHE A 129 1.73 -7.79 0.64
N PRO A 130 1.92 -7.23 1.88
CA PRO A 130 1.50 -5.87 2.19
C PRO A 130 2.22 -4.83 1.36
N PHE A 131 1.60 -3.64 1.26
CA PHE A 131 2.20 -2.49 0.62
C PHE A 131 3.61 -2.23 1.13
N SER A 132 4.50 -1.91 0.20
CA SER A 132 5.89 -1.56 0.44
C SER A 132 6.19 -0.16 -0.07
N VAL A 133 7.34 0.38 0.32
CA VAL A 133 7.77 1.72 -0.08
C VAL A 133 9.09 1.71 -0.84
N ASN A 134 9.21 2.67 -1.74
CA ASN A 134 10.51 3.06 -2.27
C ASN A 134 11.27 3.87 -1.22
N THR A 135 12.36 3.33 -0.71
CA THR A 135 13.16 3.96 0.35
C THR A 135 13.99 5.15 -0.11
N ASP A 136 14.15 5.36 -1.42
CA ASP A 136 14.76 6.57 -1.97
C ASP A 136 13.79 7.76 -1.90
N VAL A 137 12.49 7.48 -1.82
CA VAL A 137 11.41 8.47 -1.72
C VAL A 137 10.94 8.62 -0.28
N PHE A 138 10.47 7.53 0.33
CA PHE A 138 9.96 7.53 1.71
C PHE A 138 11.11 7.24 2.67
N THR A 139 11.70 8.31 3.17
CA THR A 139 12.85 8.26 4.07
C THR A 139 12.79 9.42 5.07
N ASP A 140 13.66 9.38 6.07
CA ASP A 140 13.84 10.52 6.96
C ASP A 140 14.64 11.62 6.26
N HIS A 141 13.91 12.61 5.74
CA HIS A 141 14.48 13.78 5.05
C HIS A 141 15.13 14.79 6.00
N LYS A 142 15.17 14.51 7.31
CA LYS A 142 15.70 15.42 8.34
C LYS A 142 15.02 16.80 8.34
N GLN A 143 13.75 16.84 7.95
CA GLN A 143 12.97 18.06 8.02
C GLN A 143 12.64 18.40 9.47
N LYS A 144 12.65 19.71 9.79
CA LYS A 144 12.15 20.19 11.07
C LYS A 144 10.68 19.83 11.24
N LYS A 145 10.31 19.20 12.35
CA LYS A 145 8.91 18.94 12.71
C LYS A 145 8.21 20.25 13.06
N ILE A 146 7.40 20.76 12.14
CA ILE A 146 6.68 22.04 12.28
C ILE A 146 5.20 21.88 12.56
N PHE A 147 4.64 20.68 12.29
CA PHE A 147 3.27 20.32 12.59
C PHE A 147 3.22 19.24 13.68
N ASP A 148 2.29 19.40 14.62
CA ASP A 148 2.05 18.38 15.64
C ASP A 148 1.31 17.19 15.04
N VAL A 149 0.27 17.45 14.24
CA VAL A 149 -0.52 16.42 13.57
C VAL A 149 -0.79 16.82 12.13
N ALA A 150 -0.69 15.84 11.23
CA ALA A 150 -1.16 16.00 9.86
C ALA A 150 -2.14 14.89 9.45
N ILE A 151 -2.94 15.19 8.44
CA ILE A 151 -3.73 14.21 7.68
C ILE A 151 -3.35 14.35 6.21
N SER A 152 -3.20 13.23 5.51
CA SER A 152 -2.98 13.24 4.07
C SER A 152 -3.99 12.37 3.33
N GLY A 153 -4.34 12.79 2.11
CA GLY A 153 -5.25 12.04 1.24
C GLY A 153 -6.71 12.46 1.39
N GLY A 154 -7.62 11.66 0.83
CA GLY A 154 -9.05 11.91 0.85
C GLY A 154 -9.64 11.95 2.25
N ILE A 155 -10.66 12.79 2.43
CA ILE A 155 -11.40 12.96 3.69
C ILE A 155 -12.91 12.79 3.48
N GLU A 156 -13.31 12.11 2.41
CA GLU A 156 -14.70 11.81 2.10
C GLU A 156 -15.29 10.91 3.19
N SER A 157 -16.37 11.37 3.83
CA SER A 157 -16.93 10.72 5.02
C SER A 157 -17.47 9.31 4.79
N ASN A 158 -17.90 9.00 3.57
CA ASN A 158 -18.40 7.68 3.18
C ASN A 158 -17.29 6.64 3.00
N LEU A 159 -16.09 7.07 2.62
CA LEU A 159 -14.93 6.19 2.44
C LEU A 159 -14.01 6.20 3.66
N TYR A 160 -13.76 7.38 4.24
CA TYR A 160 -12.80 7.63 5.30
C TYR A 160 -13.46 8.32 6.52
N PRO A 161 -14.39 7.65 7.21
CA PRO A 161 -15.19 8.29 8.26
C PRO A 161 -14.35 8.83 9.42
N MET A 162 -13.31 8.08 9.84
CA MET A 162 -12.43 8.54 10.93
C MET A 162 -11.52 9.67 10.48
N ARG A 163 -11.00 9.64 9.26
CA ARG A 163 -10.20 10.73 8.71
C ARG A 163 -11.01 12.02 8.61
N HIS A 164 -12.28 11.92 8.19
CA HIS A 164 -13.22 13.05 8.21
C HIS A 164 -13.45 13.58 9.62
N LYS A 165 -13.71 12.70 10.61
CA LYS A 165 -13.90 13.06 12.01
C LYS A 165 -12.69 13.81 12.57
N ILE A 166 -11.49 13.25 12.41
CA ILE A 166 -10.24 13.83 12.92
C ILE A 166 -9.92 15.15 12.21
N HIS A 167 -10.14 15.26 10.91
CA HIS A 167 -9.97 16.51 10.19
C HIS A 167 -10.86 17.62 10.77
N ARG A 168 -12.14 17.35 10.97
CA ARG A 168 -13.08 18.32 11.57
C ARG A 168 -12.70 18.70 13.00
N LEU A 169 -12.26 17.73 13.80
CA LEU A 169 -11.84 17.92 15.17
C LEU A 169 -10.62 18.84 15.24
N LEU A 170 -9.55 18.50 14.52
CA LEU A 170 -8.28 19.21 14.60
C LEU A 170 -8.31 20.59 13.93
N SER A 171 -9.16 20.79 12.91
CA SER A 171 -9.33 22.09 12.26
C SER A 171 -9.91 23.17 13.18
N ARG A 172 -10.38 22.80 14.37
CA ARG A 172 -10.98 23.72 15.37
C ARG A 172 -10.09 23.93 16.60
N GLN A 173 -8.88 23.35 16.60
CA GLN A 173 -7.96 23.45 17.73
C GLN A 173 -6.89 24.50 17.42
N ASP A 174 -6.74 25.49 18.30
CA ASP A 174 -5.71 26.52 18.18
C ASP A 174 -4.38 26.12 18.85
N ASP A 175 -4.44 25.16 19.79
CA ASP A 175 -3.30 24.69 20.57
C ASP A 175 -2.58 23.46 19.97
N ILE A 176 -3.05 22.94 18.83
CA ILE A 176 -2.44 21.84 18.06
C ILE A 176 -2.10 22.35 16.66
N LYS A 177 -0.82 22.36 16.32
CA LYS A 177 -0.39 22.74 14.95
C LYS A 177 -0.78 21.68 13.95
N TYR A 178 -2.00 21.80 13.44
CA TYR A 178 -2.59 20.84 12.49
C TYR A 178 -2.34 21.25 11.03
N LYS A 179 -2.14 20.23 10.17
CA LYS A 179 -2.04 20.40 8.70
C LYS A 179 -2.81 19.33 7.93
N TYR A 180 -3.57 19.76 6.95
CA TYR A 180 -4.15 18.87 5.95
C TYR A 180 -3.36 18.96 4.64
N PHE A 181 -2.79 17.83 4.22
CA PHE A 181 -2.17 17.66 2.90
C PHE A 181 -3.20 17.08 1.95
N LYS A 182 -3.65 17.88 1.00
CA LYS A 182 -4.59 17.44 -0.03
C LYS A 182 -4.05 16.20 -0.76
N PRO A 183 -4.95 15.28 -1.21
CA PRO A 183 -4.51 14.16 -2.02
C PRO A 183 -3.85 14.67 -3.30
N VAL A 184 -2.81 14.00 -3.72
CA VAL A 184 -2.22 14.23 -5.04
C VAL A 184 -3.18 13.61 -6.04
N THR A 185 -3.93 14.43 -6.79
CA THR A 185 -5.05 13.99 -7.65
C THR A 185 -4.66 13.84 -9.12
N SER A 186 -3.52 14.40 -9.52
CA SER A 186 -3.01 14.29 -10.88
C SER A 186 -1.51 14.03 -10.86
N TYR A 187 -1.14 12.89 -11.40
CA TYR A 187 0.25 12.59 -11.69
C TYR A 187 0.40 12.63 -13.19
N GLU A 188 1.17 13.59 -13.67
CA GLU A 188 1.66 13.53 -15.03
C GLU A 188 2.79 12.51 -15.09
N LYS A 189 2.75 11.62 -16.07
CA LYS A 189 3.66 10.48 -16.24
C LYS A 189 5.15 10.86 -16.15
N ASN A 190 5.47 12.11 -16.46
CA ASN A 190 6.84 12.65 -16.49
C ASN A 190 7.28 13.35 -15.19
N ASN A 191 6.40 13.49 -14.17
CA ASN A 191 6.66 14.25 -12.93
C ASN A 191 6.41 13.42 -11.65
N ILE A 192 6.50 12.11 -11.74
CA ILE A 192 6.15 11.20 -10.64
C ILE A 192 7.10 11.39 -9.45
N ASP A 193 8.40 11.33 -9.70
CA ASP A 193 9.41 11.33 -8.65
C ASP A 193 9.44 12.62 -7.82
N PRO A 194 9.43 13.82 -8.39
CA PRO A 194 9.38 15.04 -7.60
C PRO A 194 8.13 15.13 -6.72
N THR A 195 6.97 14.75 -7.25
CA THR A 195 5.69 14.84 -6.52
C THR A 195 5.63 13.88 -5.33
N MET A 196 6.09 12.64 -5.49
CA MET A 196 6.15 11.67 -4.39
C MET A 196 7.22 12.03 -3.37
N LEU A 197 8.35 12.58 -3.81
CA LEU A 197 9.39 13.08 -2.93
C LEU A 197 8.90 14.27 -2.10
N ASP A 198 8.19 15.22 -2.71
CA ASP A 198 7.61 16.37 -2.01
C ASP A 198 6.52 15.95 -1.03
N TYR A 199 5.73 14.95 -1.41
CA TYR A 199 4.76 14.34 -0.50
C TYR A 199 5.44 13.69 0.71
N SER A 200 6.47 12.89 0.51
CA SER A 200 7.25 12.27 1.59
C SER A 200 7.90 13.32 2.51
N LYS A 201 8.50 14.37 1.92
CA LYS A 201 9.03 15.51 2.68
C LYS A 201 7.93 16.21 3.51
N SER A 202 6.74 16.37 2.94
CA SER A 202 5.60 16.94 3.66
C SER A 202 5.19 16.08 4.86
N LEU A 203 5.09 14.76 4.69
CA LEU A 203 4.87 13.85 5.82
C LEU A 203 5.96 14.00 6.87
N ASN A 204 7.22 14.07 6.46
CA ASN A 204 8.37 14.19 7.37
C ASN A 204 8.37 15.50 8.18
N THR A 205 7.64 16.55 7.79
CA THR A 205 7.48 17.78 8.58
C THR A 205 6.53 17.67 9.78
N SER A 206 5.83 16.53 9.92
CA SER A 206 4.82 16.30 10.95
C SER A 206 5.33 15.32 12.01
N LYS A 207 5.00 15.57 13.29
CA LYS A 207 5.31 14.60 14.37
C LYS A 207 4.44 13.35 14.21
N ILE A 208 3.14 13.55 14.05
CA ILE A 208 2.13 12.50 13.93
C ILE A 208 1.39 12.69 12.61
N CYS A 209 1.17 11.60 11.87
CA CYS A 209 0.29 11.61 10.72
C CYS A 209 -0.85 10.60 10.92
N PHE A 210 -2.09 11.10 10.84
CA PHE A 210 -3.28 10.26 10.95
C PHE A 210 -3.64 9.64 9.61
N THR A 211 -3.94 8.35 9.63
CA THR A 211 -4.58 7.62 8.54
C THR A 211 -5.58 6.60 9.10
N ASP A 212 -6.49 6.14 8.26
CA ASP A 212 -7.42 5.06 8.59
C ASP A 212 -7.47 4.02 7.47
N GLY A 213 -7.98 2.86 7.77
CA GLY A 213 -8.15 1.73 6.85
C GLY A 213 -9.45 1.78 6.07
N GLN A 214 -9.96 2.96 5.75
CA GLN A 214 -11.29 3.11 5.18
C GLN A 214 -12.40 2.56 6.13
N HIS A 215 -13.63 2.49 5.68
CA HIS A 215 -14.72 1.84 6.42
C HIS A 215 -14.57 0.29 6.50
N ARG A 216 -13.59 -0.28 5.77
CA ARG A 216 -13.28 -1.72 5.73
C ARG A 216 -12.22 -2.16 6.72
N GLU A 217 -11.51 -1.21 7.33
CA GLU A 217 -10.40 -1.49 8.26
C GLU A 217 -9.27 -2.31 7.61
N VAL A 218 -8.86 -1.91 6.40
CA VAL A 218 -7.77 -2.54 5.67
C VAL A 218 -6.49 -1.70 5.69
N LEU A 219 -5.34 -2.35 5.60
CA LEU A 219 -4.06 -1.65 5.48
C LEU A 219 -4.00 -0.92 4.13
N VAL A 220 -3.81 0.39 4.16
CA VAL A 220 -3.57 1.19 2.96
C VAL A 220 -2.10 1.62 2.90
N ALA A 221 -1.59 1.94 1.70
CA ALA A 221 -0.19 2.33 1.52
C ALA A 221 0.30 3.45 2.44
N LYS A 222 -0.61 4.33 2.89
CA LYS A 222 -0.27 5.45 3.79
C LYS A 222 0.36 5.02 5.11
N TYR A 223 0.08 3.85 5.61
CA TYR A 223 0.73 3.34 6.83
C TYR A 223 2.24 3.20 6.64
N SER A 224 2.66 2.55 5.55
CA SER A 224 4.07 2.41 5.21
C SER A 224 4.72 3.73 4.76
N GLU A 225 3.99 4.58 4.04
CA GLU A 225 4.45 5.90 3.59
C GLU A 225 4.74 6.82 4.77
N ILE A 226 3.84 6.91 5.75
CA ILE A 226 3.98 7.74 6.95
C ILE A 226 5.16 7.27 7.80
N ALA A 227 5.17 5.97 8.18
CA ALA A 227 6.25 5.42 8.99
C ALA A 227 7.60 5.49 8.24
N GLY A 228 7.62 5.19 6.94
CA GLY A 228 8.80 5.30 6.07
C GLY A 228 9.34 6.72 5.95
N SER A 229 8.52 7.76 6.21
CA SER A 229 8.91 9.17 6.25
C SER A 229 9.27 9.64 7.67
N ASN A 230 9.51 8.73 8.61
CA ASN A 230 9.84 9.03 10.01
C ASN A 230 8.82 9.99 10.68
N SER A 231 7.53 9.64 10.57
CA SER A 231 6.43 10.26 11.30
C SER A 231 5.64 9.18 12.02
N LEU A 232 5.16 9.46 13.23
CA LEU A 232 4.35 8.49 13.97
C LEU A 232 3.01 8.28 13.27
N VAL A 233 2.70 7.04 12.98
CA VAL A 233 1.37 6.66 12.48
C VAL A 233 0.36 6.76 13.62
N MET A 234 -0.69 7.54 13.43
CA MET A 234 -1.89 7.52 14.26
C MET A 234 -3.03 6.90 13.48
N SER A 235 -3.74 5.94 14.07
CA SER A 235 -4.79 5.19 13.40
C SER A 235 -5.90 4.77 14.36
N PRO A 236 -7.14 4.56 13.89
CA PRO A 236 -8.08 3.78 14.67
C PRO A 236 -7.58 2.34 14.79
N LYS A 237 -7.83 1.74 15.94
CA LYS A 237 -7.57 0.30 16.15
C LYS A 237 -8.58 -0.50 15.33
N PHE A 238 -8.07 -1.38 14.45
CA PHE A 238 -8.95 -2.23 13.64
C PHE A 238 -9.63 -3.29 14.50
N ASN A 239 -10.94 -3.47 14.31
CA ASN A 239 -11.74 -4.47 15.01
C ASN A 239 -12.01 -5.70 14.14
N LYS A 240 -11.98 -5.55 12.82
CA LYS A 240 -12.37 -6.57 11.83
C LYS A 240 -11.19 -7.22 11.12
N SER A 241 -10.05 -6.54 11.08
CA SER A 241 -8.88 -6.98 10.34
C SER A 241 -7.66 -7.07 11.27
N LYS A 242 -6.78 -8.02 10.97
CA LYS A 242 -5.46 -8.18 11.63
C LYS A 242 -4.33 -7.48 10.86
N ASP A 243 -4.64 -6.73 9.81
CA ASP A 243 -3.64 -6.17 8.90
C ASP A 243 -2.56 -5.37 9.60
N LEU A 244 -2.92 -4.53 10.59
CA LEU A 244 -1.96 -3.72 11.31
C LEU A 244 -0.97 -4.59 12.11
N SER A 245 -1.44 -5.61 12.80
CA SER A 245 -0.58 -6.52 13.57
C SER A 245 0.26 -7.42 12.67
N LEU A 246 -0.28 -7.88 11.55
CA LEU A 246 0.45 -8.67 10.56
C LEU A 246 1.54 -7.83 9.85
N PHE A 247 1.30 -6.52 9.70
CA PHE A 247 2.32 -5.59 9.23
C PHE A 247 3.43 -5.36 10.27
N GLY A 248 3.18 -5.67 11.54
CA GLY A 248 4.11 -5.47 12.64
C GLY A 248 3.89 -4.17 13.42
N PHE A 249 2.72 -3.54 13.27
CA PHE A 249 2.36 -2.40 14.11
C PHE A 249 1.90 -2.84 15.49
N GLU A 250 2.59 -2.33 16.52
CA GLU A 250 2.35 -2.63 17.93
C GLU A 250 2.03 -1.35 18.71
N GLU A 251 0.92 -1.40 19.47
CA GLU A 251 0.42 -0.26 20.23
C GLU A 251 1.46 0.25 21.24
N ASN A 252 1.67 1.57 21.26
CA ASN A 252 2.67 2.26 22.08
C ASN A 252 4.14 1.94 21.78
N GLU A 253 4.44 1.13 20.76
CA GLU A 253 5.80 0.84 20.31
C GLU A 253 6.14 1.56 19.01
N ASN A 254 5.26 1.48 18.01
CA ASN A 254 5.49 2.04 16.67
C ASN A 254 4.25 2.59 15.99
N ILE A 255 3.09 2.53 16.67
CA ILE A 255 1.83 3.13 16.23
C ILE A 255 1.06 3.68 17.43
N PHE A 256 0.31 4.75 17.23
CA PHE A 256 -0.56 5.36 18.21
C PHE A 256 -2.02 5.13 17.84
N TYR A 257 -2.73 4.36 18.66
CA TYR A 257 -4.13 4.03 18.42
C TYR A 257 -5.12 4.97 19.11
N ILE A 258 -6.21 5.23 18.40
CA ILE A 258 -7.49 5.69 18.95
C ILE A 258 -8.55 4.63 18.69
N ASN A 259 -9.67 4.67 19.43
CA ASN A 259 -10.78 3.76 19.16
C ASN A 259 -11.83 4.45 18.29
N TYR A 260 -12.60 3.68 17.54
CA TYR A 260 -13.75 4.21 16.79
C TYR A 260 -14.79 4.85 17.69
N SER A 261 -14.92 4.34 18.94
CA SER A 261 -15.85 4.83 19.97
C SER A 261 -15.36 6.03 20.76
N ASP A 262 -14.06 6.40 20.64
CA ASP A 262 -13.54 7.54 21.40
C ASP A 262 -14.29 8.83 21.05
N SER A 263 -14.69 9.57 22.08
CA SER A 263 -15.24 10.92 21.92
C SER A 263 -14.17 11.89 21.43
N ASP A 264 -14.59 13.06 20.95
CA ASP A 264 -13.66 14.13 20.52
C ASP A 264 -12.73 14.56 21.66
N GLU A 265 -13.25 14.64 22.90
CA GLU A 265 -12.47 14.99 24.09
C GLU A 265 -11.44 13.93 24.46
N GLU A 266 -11.81 12.64 24.40
CA GLU A 266 -10.89 11.53 24.64
C GLU A 266 -9.76 11.50 23.61
N ILE A 267 -10.07 11.71 22.33
CA ILE A 267 -9.08 11.78 21.27
C ILE A 267 -8.09 12.93 21.52
N LEU A 268 -8.60 14.13 21.83
CA LEU A 268 -7.74 15.30 22.12
C LEU A 268 -6.88 15.06 23.35
N THR A 269 -7.45 14.46 24.40
CA THR A 269 -6.71 14.15 25.64
C THR A 269 -5.56 13.18 25.36
N LYS A 270 -5.83 12.06 24.68
CA LYS A 270 -4.79 11.09 24.28
C LYS A 270 -3.70 11.75 23.43
N LEU A 271 -4.12 12.58 22.47
CA LEU A 271 -3.19 13.27 21.56
C LEU A 271 -2.29 14.26 22.30
N LYS A 272 -2.86 15.06 23.23
CA LYS A 272 -2.08 16.01 24.04
C LYS A 272 -1.10 15.31 24.99
N ILE A 273 -1.44 14.13 25.48
CA ILE A 273 -0.53 13.31 26.31
C ILE A 273 0.69 12.88 25.50
N ILE A 274 0.49 12.27 24.32
CA ILE A 274 1.63 11.80 23.51
C ILE A 274 2.47 12.95 22.95
N LEU A 275 1.87 14.08 22.59
CA LEU A 275 2.60 15.26 22.11
C LEU A 275 3.48 15.92 23.19
N LYS A 276 3.13 15.79 24.48
CA LYS A 276 3.93 16.27 25.61
C LYS A 276 5.11 15.36 25.95
N ASP A 277 5.01 14.07 25.65
CA ASP A 277 6.09 13.10 25.89
C ASP A 277 6.98 12.98 24.64
N GLU A 278 7.82 14.00 24.43
CA GLU A 278 8.69 14.07 23.25
C GLU A 278 9.59 12.83 23.12
N LYS A 279 10.12 12.31 24.23
CA LYS A 279 11.01 11.14 24.22
C LYS A 279 10.26 9.87 23.76
N LYS A 280 9.05 9.66 24.28
CA LYS A 280 8.21 8.52 23.85
C LYS A 280 7.84 8.66 22.38
N LEU A 281 7.41 9.86 21.97
CA LEU A 281 7.03 10.16 20.60
C LEU A 281 8.18 9.87 19.62
N GLU A 282 9.39 10.37 19.89
CA GLU A 282 10.58 10.13 19.07
C GLU A 282 10.95 8.64 19.02
N THR A 283 10.85 7.94 20.14
CA THR A 283 11.09 6.48 20.19
C THR A 283 10.11 5.72 19.30
N MET A 284 8.83 6.03 19.39
CA MET A 284 7.78 5.40 18.57
C MET A 284 7.94 5.73 17.09
N MET A 285 8.28 6.96 16.73
CA MET A 285 8.57 7.37 15.36
C MET A 285 9.74 6.55 14.78
N ALA A 286 10.85 6.47 15.53
CA ALA A 286 12.04 5.73 15.10
C ALA A 286 11.75 4.23 14.96
N SER A 287 10.96 3.66 15.87
CA SER A 287 10.55 2.25 15.81
C SER A 287 9.71 1.95 14.58
N GLY A 288 8.71 2.79 14.27
CA GLY A 288 7.89 2.64 13.05
C GLY A 288 8.70 2.81 11.76
N TYR A 289 9.63 3.77 11.75
CA TYR A 289 10.57 3.96 10.64
C TYR A 289 11.44 2.72 10.41
N ASN A 290 12.02 2.17 11.47
CA ASN A 290 12.86 0.98 11.39
C ASN A 290 12.05 -0.27 10.94
N LEU A 291 10.82 -0.43 11.42
CA LEU A 291 9.92 -1.49 10.96
C LEU A 291 9.77 -1.47 9.44
N VAL A 292 9.46 -0.31 8.87
CA VAL A 292 9.28 -0.16 7.42
C VAL A 292 10.59 -0.37 6.66
N LYS A 293 11.69 0.20 7.14
CA LYS A 293 13.01 0.08 6.49
C LYS A 293 13.55 -1.34 6.49
N SER A 294 13.22 -2.14 7.49
CA SER A 294 13.71 -3.52 7.61
C SER A 294 12.83 -4.54 6.89
N ASN A 295 11.49 -4.32 6.86
CA ASN A 295 10.56 -5.38 6.47
C ASN A 295 9.61 -5.00 5.33
N HIS A 296 9.48 -3.70 5.01
CA HIS A 296 8.43 -3.25 4.08
C HIS A 296 8.95 -2.34 2.97
N THR A 297 10.16 -2.63 2.50
CA THR A 297 10.74 -1.99 1.32
C THR A 297 10.33 -2.72 0.05
N ASN A 298 10.36 -2.03 -1.10
CA ASN A 298 10.14 -2.68 -2.39
C ASN A 298 11.15 -3.81 -2.64
N LYS A 299 12.38 -3.66 -2.14
CA LYS A 299 13.42 -4.70 -2.23
C LYS A 299 12.99 -5.97 -1.49
N GLU A 300 12.49 -5.85 -0.26
CA GLU A 300 11.99 -6.98 0.51
C GLU A 300 10.79 -7.65 -0.19
N ARG A 301 9.86 -6.88 -0.75
CA ARG A 301 8.73 -7.44 -1.52
C ARG A 301 9.22 -8.22 -2.75
N VAL A 302 10.27 -7.77 -3.42
CA VAL A 302 10.87 -8.53 -4.55
C VAL A 302 11.50 -9.84 -4.06
N ILE A 303 12.14 -9.84 -2.89
CA ILE A 303 12.69 -11.06 -2.27
C ILE A 303 11.54 -12.02 -1.89
N ASP A 304 10.46 -11.51 -1.29
CA ASP A 304 9.29 -12.32 -0.96
C ASP A 304 8.71 -12.99 -2.21
N LEU A 305 8.53 -12.23 -3.29
CA LEU A 305 8.07 -12.78 -4.57
C LEU A 305 9.03 -13.85 -5.11
N TYR A 306 10.34 -13.59 -5.07
CA TYR A 306 11.36 -14.54 -5.53
C TYR A 306 11.27 -15.88 -4.79
N ASN A 307 11.00 -15.85 -3.49
CA ASN A 307 10.89 -17.05 -2.65
C ASN A 307 9.59 -17.84 -2.93
N LEU A 308 8.55 -17.18 -3.45
CA LEU A 308 7.28 -17.83 -3.82
C LEU A 308 7.34 -18.49 -5.19
N ILE A 309 8.17 -18.03 -6.11
CA ILE A 309 8.41 -18.62 -7.43
C ILE A 309 9.23 -19.93 -7.28
#